data_4e293b919f15f152922b95f8c240e699
#
_entry.id   4e293b919f15f152922b95f8c240e699
#
_cell.length_a   1.000
_cell.length_b   1.000
_cell.length_c   1.000
_cell.angle_alpha   90.00
_cell.angle_beta   90.00
_cell.angle_gamma   90.00
#
_symmetry.space_group_name_H-M   'P 1'
#
loop_
_entity.id
_entity.type
_entity.pdbx_description
1 polymer ?
#
loop_
_entity_poly.entity_id
_entity_poly.type
_entity_poly.pdbx_seq_one_letter_code
_entity_poly.pdbx_strand_id
1 'polypeptide(L)'
;MDENMNYTNTHKSLYDDIALWEKTDGRDLFAQMPLAPHVKGSPTVLDFGYGFGENLFALSNAYPNGKIYGIDCSPVCQKEVGEKIAARGIKNITLINKEVHNLQDFADESLDLVLLYDALHGGDGKGKYMLYEESHRVLKSGACLSILPVHLNNWRDHEGKKKTYTPAKIKAELAEYGFSYAGTCTQKGVHWEKCHTLYYIKKGNITFDILEKVDVMNFVKK
;
A
#
# COMPACT_ATOMS: atom_id res chain seq x y z
N MET A 1 19.86 12.61 -14.49
CA MET A 1 20.33 12.34 -13.11
C MET A 1 19.46 11.25 -12.59
N ASP A 2 20.09 10.10 -12.33
CA ASP A 2 19.42 8.80 -12.09
C ASP A 2 18.57 8.82 -10.81
N GLU A 3 17.25 8.94 -10.94
CA GLU A 3 16.31 8.79 -9.84
C GLU A 3 16.42 7.40 -9.20
N ASN A 4 16.85 6.39 -9.95
CA ASN A 4 17.04 5.02 -9.47
C ASN A 4 18.17 4.85 -8.44
N MET A 5 19.25 5.64 -8.53
CA MET A 5 20.36 5.53 -7.59
C MET A 5 20.04 6.07 -6.19
N ASN A 6 19.13 7.04 -6.12
CA ASN A 6 18.70 7.62 -4.84
C ASN A 6 17.71 6.71 -4.10
N TYR A 7 16.83 6.02 -4.83
CA TYR A 7 15.82 5.13 -4.24
C TYR A 7 16.46 3.95 -3.49
N THR A 8 17.43 3.28 -4.10
CA THR A 8 18.15 2.16 -3.48
C THR A 8 18.95 2.55 -2.25
N ASN A 9 19.58 3.73 -2.24
CA ASN A 9 20.34 4.18 -1.08
C ASN A 9 19.47 4.60 0.09
N THR A 10 18.29 5.15 -0.17
CA THR A 10 17.34 5.52 0.89
C THR A 10 16.75 4.28 1.55
N HIS A 11 16.32 3.32 0.77
CA HIS A 11 15.83 2.05 1.31
C HIS A 11 16.88 1.35 2.17
N LYS A 12 18.15 1.35 1.77
CA LYS A 12 19.23 0.75 2.56
C LYS A 12 19.45 1.45 3.91
N SER A 13 19.30 2.78 3.96
CA SER A 13 19.44 3.54 5.22
C SER A 13 18.22 3.37 6.16
N LEU A 14 17.07 2.94 5.62
CA LEU A 14 15.86 2.66 6.38
C LEU A 14 15.91 1.31 7.12
N TYR A 15 16.82 0.42 6.73
CA TYR A 15 16.96 -0.90 7.38
C TYR A 15 17.39 -0.85 8.82
N ASP A 16 18.18 0.16 9.20
CA ASP A 16 18.66 0.32 10.57
C ASP A 16 17.50 0.60 11.54
N ASP A 17 16.34 1.00 11.00
CA ASP A 17 15.13 1.33 11.77
C ASP A 17 14.00 0.30 11.64
N ILE A 18 14.23 -0.82 10.98
CA ILE A 18 13.27 -1.94 10.86
C ILE A 18 12.71 -2.40 12.21
N ALA A 19 13.52 -2.33 13.26
CA ALA A 19 13.06 -2.67 14.60
C ALA A 19 11.87 -1.82 15.07
N LEU A 20 11.73 -0.57 14.59
CA LEU A 20 10.57 0.26 14.88
C LEU A 20 9.33 -0.23 14.11
N TRP A 21 9.50 -0.62 12.86
CA TRP A 21 8.46 -1.21 12.03
C TRP A 21 7.97 -2.56 12.59
N GLU A 22 8.89 -3.39 13.04
CA GLU A 22 8.55 -4.68 13.65
C GLU A 22 7.77 -4.55 14.95
N LYS A 23 7.88 -3.41 15.63
CA LYS A 23 7.08 -3.09 16.82
C LYS A 23 5.66 -2.62 16.50
N THR A 24 5.43 -2.16 15.26
CA THR A 24 4.12 -1.77 14.80
C THR A 24 3.36 -3.05 14.45
N ASP A 25 2.51 -3.51 15.36
CA ASP A 25 1.73 -4.72 15.14
C ASP A 25 0.60 -4.42 14.15
N GLY A 26 0.83 -4.73 12.89
CA GLY A 26 -0.16 -4.53 11.84
C GLY A 26 -1.47 -5.31 12.04
N ARG A 27 -1.54 -6.24 13.00
CA ARG A 27 -2.78 -6.95 13.35
C ARG A 27 -3.84 -5.99 13.86
N ASP A 28 -3.44 -4.98 14.65
CA ASP A 28 -4.37 -3.97 15.14
C ASP A 28 -4.89 -3.07 14.01
N LEU A 29 -4.08 -2.85 12.99
CA LEU A 29 -4.45 -2.11 11.78
C LEU A 29 -5.65 -2.78 11.08
N PHE A 30 -5.59 -4.08 10.87
CA PHE A 30 -6.62 -4.81 10.14
C PHE A 30 -7.82 -5.19 10.99
N ALA A 31 -7.64 -5.39 12.30
CA ALA A 31 -8.75 -5.68 13.23
C ALA A 31 -9.73 -4.51 13.35
N GLN A 32 -9.26 -3.28 13.17
CA GLN A 32 -10.08 -2.06 13.29
C GLN A 32 -10.64 -1.57 11.95
N MET A 33 -10.19 -2.12 10.82
CA MET A 33 -10.67 -1.71 9.50
C MET A 33 -12.11 -2.16 9.26
N PRO A 34 -12.96 -1.32 8.59
CA PRO A 34 -14.29 -1.75 8.12
C PRO A 34 -14.24 -2.87 7.08
N LEU A 35 -13.06 -3.43 6.83
CA LEU A 35 -12.83 -4.59 5.97
C LEU A 35 -13.36 -5.89 6.55
N ALA A 36 -13.37 -6.03 7.87
CA ALA A 36 -13.78 -7.26 8.55
C ALA A 36 -15.18 -7.79 8.10
N PRO A 37 -16.16 -6.93 7.76
CA PRO A 37 -17.42 -7.39 7.21
C PRO A 37 -17.33 -7.88 5.76
N HIS A 38 -16.38 -7.35 4.98
CA HIS A 38 -16.29 -7.59 3.54
C HIS A 38 -15.31 -8.70 3.18
N VAL A 39 -14.27 -8.91 4.00
CA VAL A 39 -13.22 -9.89 3.74
C VAL A 39 -13.31 -11.02 4.75
N LYS A 40 -13.79 -12.19 4.33
CA LYS A 40 -14.04 -13.35 5.20
C LYS A 40 -13.31 -14.59 4.69
N GLY A 41 -13.04 -15.50 5.61
CA GLY A 41 -12.53 -16.84 5.29
C GLY A 41 -11.08 -16.83 4.80
N SER A 42 -10.85 -17.30 3.59
CA SER A 42 -9.53 -17.44 2.97
C SER A 42 -9.41 -16.52 1.76
N PRO A 43 -9.29 -15.19 1.97
CA PRO A 43 -9.30 -14.22 0.89
C PRO A 43 -8.05 -14.28 0.03
N THR A 44 -8.16 -13.80 -1.20
CA THR A 44 -7.05 -13.45 -2.07
C THR A 44 -6.85 -11.94 -2.00
N VAL A 45 -5.69 -11.52 -1.51
CA VAL A 45 -5.38 -10.12 -1.19
C VAL A 45 -4.15 -9.65 -1.95
N LEU A 46 -4.17 -8.41 -2.41
CA LEU A 46 -3.02 -7.72 -2.99
C LEU A 46 -2.65 -6.50 -2.14
N ASP A 47 -1.38 -6.40 -1.77
CA ASP A 47 -0.74 -5.18 -1.26
C ASP A 47 0.16 -4.60 -2.36
N PHE A 48 -0.22 -3.46 -2.91
CA PHE A 48 0.54 -2.79 -3.96
C PHE A 48 1.41 -1.68 -3.37
N GLY A 49 2.72 -1.79 -3.57
CA GLY A 49 3.72 -0.96 -2.90
C GLY A 49 4.00 -1.46 -1.49
N TYR A 50 4.25 -2.77 -1.33
CA TYR A 50 4.36 -3.41 -0.01
C TYR A 50 5.55 -2.95 0.82
N GLY A 51 6.53 -2.23 0.24
CA GLY A 51 7.71 -1.74 0.97
C GLY A 51 8.42 -2.84 1.76
N PHE A 52 8.51 -2.70 3.07
CA PHE A 52 9.17 -3.68 3.96
C PHE A 52 8.24 -4.79 4.48
N GLY A 53 7.00 -4.83 3.99
CA GLY A 53 6.10 -5.97 4.13
C GLY A 53 5.24 -5.98 5.39
N GLU A 54 5.13 -4.88 6.13
CA GLU A 54 4.33 -4.81 7.36
C GLU A 54 2.89 -5.27 7.11
N ASN A 55 2.27 -4.72 6.05
CA ASN A 55 0.92 -5.11 5.68
C ASN A 55 0.84 -6.58 5.24
N LEU A 56 1.84 -7.08 4.50
CA LEU A 56 1.89 -8.48 4.07
C LEU A 56 1.91 -9.43 5.27
N PHE A 57 2.74 -9.13 6.27
CA PHE A 57 2.83 -9.96 7.48
C PHE A 57 1.55 -9.87 8.31
N ALA A 58 0.98 -8.68 8.44
CA ALA A 58 -0.29 -8.48 9.12
C ALA A 58 -1.43 -9.25 8.43
N LEU A 59 -1.54 -9.15 7.12
CA LEU A 59 -2.51 -9.89 6.31
C LEU A 59 -2.32 -11.41 6.43
N SER A 60 -1.07 -11.88 6.36
CA SER A 60 -0.75 -13.29 6.53
C SER A 60 -1.18 -13.83 7.89
N ASN A 61 -0.99 -13.06 8.96
CA ASN A 61 -1.43 -13.41 10.30
C ASN A 61 -2.96 -13.38 10.44
N ALA A 62 -3.61 -12.36 9.86
CA ALA A 62 -5.06 -12.21 9.91
C ALA A 62 -5.79 -13.30 9.09
N TYR A 63 -5.18 -13.71 7.98
CA TYR A 63 -5.74 -14.67 7.02
C TYR A 63 -4.78 -15.83 6.75
N PRO A 64 -4.54 -16.72 7.72
CA PRO A 64 -3.54 -17.79 7.59
C PRO A 64 -3.82 -18.77 6.45
N ASN A 65 -5.07 -18.91 6.03
CA ASN A 65 -5.49 -19.73 4.90
C ASN A 65 -5.75 -18.90 3.61
N GLY A 66 -5.54 -17.58 3.66
CA GLY A 66 -5.66 -16.68 2.51
C GLY A 66 -4.44 -16.74 1.61
N LYS A 67 -4.56 -16.15 0.42
CA LYS A 67 -3.45 -15.93 -0.51
C LYS A 67 -3.10 -14.45 -0.51
N ILE A 68 -1.89 -14.13 -0.11
CA ILE A 68 -1.43 -12.74 0.02
C ILE A 68 -0.38 -12.48 -1.06
N TYR A 69 -0.63 -11.53 -1.91
CA TYR A 69 0.29 -11.08 -2.95
C TYR A 69 0.83 -9.70 -2.60
N GLY A 70 2.12 -9.48 -2.82
CA GLY A 70 2.76 -8.18 -2.72
C GLY A 70 3.38 -7.80 -4.06
N ILE A 71 3.11 -6.59 -4.55
CA ILE A 71 3.80 -5.99 -5.69
C ILE A 71 4.65 -4.83 -5.19
N ASP A 72 5.92 -4.80 -5.57
CA ASP A 72 6.81 -3.66 -5.35
C ASP A 72 7.87 -3.61 -6.45
N CYS A 73 8.36 -2.41 -6.76
CA CYS A 73 9.42 -2.21 -7.76
C CYS A 73 10.82 -2.30 -7.15
N SER A 74 10.97 -2.23 -5.84
CA SER A 74 12.25 -2.22 -5.15
C SER A 74 12.85 -3.62 -5.01
N PRO A 75 13.99 -3.91 -5.68
CA PRO A 75 14.69 -5.19 -5.47
C PRO A 75 15.17 -5.38 -4.04
N VAL A 76 15.42 -4.28 -3.34
CA VAL A 76 15.85 -4.28 -1.94
C VAL A 76 14.72 -4.74 -1.05
N CYS A 77 13.51 -4.15 -1.20
CA CYS A 77 12.33 -4.59 -0.46
C CYS A 77 12.01 -6.06 -0.75
N GLN A 78 12.09 -6.48 -2.02
CA GLN A 78 11.85 -7.86 -2.40
C GLN A 78 12.81 -8.83 -1.69
N LYS A 79 14.11 -8.51 -1.66
CA LYS A 79 15.12 -9.34 -1.01
C LYS A 79 14.83 -9.47 0.49
N GLU A 80 14.69 -8.35 1.19
CA GLU A 80 14.52 -8.31 2.65
C GLU A 80 13.22 -8.99 3.10
N VAL A 81 12.13 -8.68 2.42
CA VAL A 81 10.84 -9.31 2.74
C VAL A 81 10.89 -10.80 2.42
N GLY A 82 11.54 -11.20 1.32
CA GLY A 82 11.74 -12.60 0.98
C GLY A 82 12.54 -13.36 2.05
N GLU A 83 13.62 -12.78 2.56
CA GLU A 83 14.41 -13.33 3.65
C GLU A 83 13.58 -13.50 4.94
N LYS A 84 12.76 -12.49 5.30
CA LYS A 84 11.86 -12.57 6.46
C LYS A 84 10.78 -13.64 6.28
N ILE A 85 10.19 -13.77 5.10
CA ILE A 85 9.21 -14.82 4.77
C ILE A 85 9.84 -16.19 4.98
N ALA A 86 11.05 -16.40 4.44
CA ALA A 86 11.77 -17.66 4.57
C ALA A 86 12.12 -17.98 6.03
N ALA A 87 12.68 -17.01 6.76
CA ALA A 87 13.07 -17.17 8.16
C ALA A 87 11.88 -17.50 9.09
N ARG A 88 10.70 -16.94 8.79
CA ARG A 88 9.47 -17.17 9.57
C ARG A 88 8.66 -18.38 9.07
N GLY A 89 9.08 -19.04 8.00
CA GLY A 89 8.39 -20.19 7.41
C GLY A 89 6.99 -19.87 6.86
N ILE A 90 6.74 -18.61 6.47
CA ILE A 90 5.44 -18.16 5.94
C ILE A 90 5.23 -18.77 4.55
N LYS A 91 4.03 -19.31 4.29
CA LYS A 91 3.72 -20.05 3.05
C LYS A 91 2.66 -19.38 2.17
N ASN A 92 1.95 -18.40 2.68
CA ASN A 92 0.81 -17.79 2.01
C ASN A 92 1.09 -16.38 1.46
N ILE A 93 2.35 -15.93 1.44
CA ILE A 93 2.77 -14.67 0.81
C ILE A 93 3.54 -14.99 -0.48
N THR A 94 3.18 -14.30 -1.55
CA THR A 94 3.87 -14.32 -2.86
C THR A 94 4.30 -12.91 -3.22
N LEU A 95 5.59 -12.70 -3.49
CA LEU A 95 6.15 -11.42 -3.91
C LEU A 95 6.29 -11.35 -5.43
N ILE A 96 5.90 -10.23 -6.01
CA ILE A 96 6.02 -9.91 -7.43
C ILE A 96 6.84 -8.61 -7.54
N ASN A 97 8.00 -8.68 -8.20
CA ASN A 97 8.81 -7.48 -8.46
C ASN A 97 8.48 -6.95 -9.85
N LYS A 98 7.92 -5.72 -9.91
CA LYS A 98 7.67 -5.03 -11.17
C LYS A 98 7.48 -3.53 -10.97
N GLU A 99 7.82 -2.75 -12.00
CA GLU A 99 7.76 -1.29 -11.99
C GLU A 99 6.45 -0.70 -12.53
N VAL A 100 5.60 -1.50 -13.14
CA VAL A 100 4.39 -1.02 -13.81
C VAL A 100 3.16 -1.06 -12.91
N HIS A 101 2.28 -0.09 -13.07
CA HIS A 101 1.05 0.07 -12.29
C HIS A 101 -0.13 -0.77 -12.84
N ASN A 102 0.12 -1.78 -13.67
CA ASN A 102 -0.91 -2.72 -14.11
C ASN A 102 -0.96 -3.95 -13.21
N LEU A 103 -2.09 -4.62 -13.19
CA LEU A 103 -2.34 -5.83 -12.41
C LEU A 103 -2.60 -7.04 -13.32
N GLN A 104 -1.90 -7.12 -14.45
CA GLN A 104 -2.05 -8.18 -15.46
C GLN A 104 -1.74 -9.59 -14.93
N ASP A 105 -1.05 -9.69 -13.80
CA ASP A 105 -0.80 -10.97 -13.11
C ASP A 105 -2.09 -11.58 -12.53
N PHE A 106 -3.17 -10.81 -12.46
CA PHE A 106 -4.44 -11.22 -11.86
C PHE A 106 -5.54 -11.21 -12.90
N ALA A 107 -6.34 -12.26 -12.87
CA ALA A 107 -7.55 -12.35 -13.69
C ALA A 107 -8.61 -11.34 -13.19
N ASP A 108 -9.57 -11.03 -14.05
CA ASP A 108 -10.74 -10.25 -13.69
C ASP A 108 -11.47 -10.94 -12.51
N GLU A 109 -11.96 -10.14 -11.59
CA GLU A 109 -12.76 -10.59 -10.44
C GLU A 109 -12.11 -11.73 -9.62
N SER A 110 -10.79 -11.68 -9.45
CA SER A 110 -10.02 -12.71 -8.73
C SER A 110 -9.64 -12.34 -7.31
N LEU A 111 -9.66 -11.05 -6.96
CA LEU A 111 -9.23 -10.55 -5.65
C LEU A 111 -10.40 -10.15 -4.75
N ASP A 112 -10.23 -10.39 -3.47
CA ASP A 112 -11.19 -10.02 -2.40
C ASP A 112 -10.82 -8.68 -1.74
N LEU A 113 -9.55 -8.26 -1.84
CA LEU A 113 -9.04 -7.02 -1.27
C LEU A 113 -7.82 -6.53 -2.06
N VAL A 114 -7.78 -5.23 -2.33
CA VAL A 114 -6.58 -4.53 -2.82
C VAL A 114 -6.23 -3.41 -1.85
N LEU A 115 -4.97 -3.35 -1.43
CA LEU A 115 -4.41 -2.23 -0.65
C LEU A 115 -3.58 -1.34 -1.56
N LEU A 116 -3.83 -0.03 -1.51
CA LEU A 116 -3.05 1.04 -2.13
C LEU A 116 -2.57 2.00 -1.04
N TYR A 117 -1.68 1.51 -0.18
CA TYR A 117 -1.20 2.28 0.96
C TYR A 117 0.09 2.99 0.58
N ASP A 118 0.04 4.33 0.62
CA ASP A 118 1.15 5.21 0.22
C ASP A 118 1.68 4.95 -1.22
N ALA A 119 0.83 4.44 -2.10
CA ALA A 119 1.20 4.01 -3.46
C ALA A 119 0.73 4.95 -4.58
N LEU A 120 -0.03 6.01 -4.24
CA LEU A 120 -0.75 6.82 -5.25
C LEU A 120 -0.12 8.19 -5.54
N HIS A 121 0.99 8.52 -4.90
CA HIS A 121 1.60 9.85 -4.98
C HIS A 121 2.75 9.95 -5.99
N GLY A 122 3.16 8.84 -6.59
CA GLY A 122 4.32 8.77 -7.47
C GLY A 122 4.03 9.13 -8.94
N GLY A 123 5.09 9.41 -9.68
CA GLY A 123 5.07 9.54 -11.13
C GLY A 123 4.31 10.76 -11.68
N ASP A 124 3.80 10.60 -12.88
CA ASP A 124 3.09 11.63 -13.66
C ASP A 124 1.57 11.69 -13.40
N GLY A 125 1.08 10.88 -12.47
CA GLY A 125 -0.35 10.74 -12.16
C GLY A 125 -1.08 9.64 -12.93
N LYS A 126 -0.57 9.22 -14.10
CA LYS A 126 -1.20 8.16 -14.90
C LYS A 126 -1.27 6.84 -14.16
N GLY A 127 -0.21 6.49 -13.41
CA GLY A 127 -0.16 5.28 -12.60
C GLY A 127 -1.30 5.19 -11.59
N LYS A 128 -1.67 6.30 -10.95
CA LYS A 128 -2.79 6.36 -10.02
C LYS A 128 -4.11 5.95 -10.69
N TYR A 129 -4.42 6.52 -11.84
CA TYR A 129 -5.66 6.22 -12.55
C TYR A 129 -5.68 4.81 -13.13
N MET A 130 -4.53 4.34 -13.61
CA MET A 130 -4.37 2.94 -14.02
C MET A 130 -4.62 1.99 -12.84
N LEU A 131 -4.12 2.31 -11.64
CA LEU A 131 -4.38 1.50 -10.45
C LEU A 131 -5.85 1.50 -10.04
N TYR A 132 -6.58 2.59 -10.23
CA TYR A 132 -8.02 2.62 -9.99
C TYR A 132 -8.77 1.68 -10.95
N GLU A 133 -8.49 1.80 -12.25
CA GLU A 133 -9.09 0.97 -13.30
C GLU A 133 -8.76 -0.51 -13.09
N GLU A 134 -7.49 -0.83 -12.92
CA GLU A 134 -7.03 -2.20 -12.71
C GLU A 134 -7.55 -2.80 -11.40
N SER A 135 -7.58 -2.02 -10.31
CA SER A 135 -8.18 -2.48 -9.05
C SER A 135 -9.66 -2.81 -9.23
N HIS A 136 -10.39 -2.00 -10.02
CA HIS A 136 -11.77 -2.32 -10.33
C HIS A 136 -11.89 -3.61 -11.15
N ARG A 137 -11.04 -3.82 -12.14
CA ARG A 137 -11.05 -5.03 -12.95
C ARG A 137 -10.81 -6.29 -12.13
N VAL A 138 -9.75 -6.29 -11.31
CA VAL A 138 -9.32 -7.50 -10.58
C VAL A 138 -10.15 -7.81 -9.33
N LEU A 139 -10.79 -6.82 -8.72
CA LEU A 139 -11.65 -7.03 -7.56
C LEU A 139 -12.96 -7.71 -7.96
N LYS A 140 -13.40 -8.66 -7.16
CA LYS A 140 -14.74 -9.25 -7.26
C LYS A 140 -15.81 -8.19 -7.00
N SER A 141 -17.02 -8.41 -7.51
CA SER A 141 -18.16 -7.56 -7.15
C SER A 141 -18.40 -7.60 -5.63
N GLY A 142 -18.57 -6.44 -5.02
CA GLY A 142 -18.68 -6.30 -3.57
C GLY A 142 -17.36 -6.40 -2.79
N ALA A 143 -16.23 -6.65 -3.46
CA ALA A 143 -14.92 -6.69 -2.83
C ALA A 143 -14.37 -5.27 -2.52
N CYS A 144 -13.33 -5.20 -1.71
CA CYS A 144 -12.87 -3.94 -1.12
C CYS A 144 -11.56 -3.44 -1.75
N LEU A 145 -11.55 -2.15 -2.06
CA LEU A 145 -10.35 -1.34 -2.27
C LEU A 145 -10.09 -0.50 -1.02
N SER A 146 -8.90 -0.62 -0.44
CA SER A 146 -8.48 0.13 0.73
C SER A 146 -7.32 1.07 0.38
N ILE A 147 -7.43 2.33 0.75
CA ILE A 147 -6.47 3.37 0.39
C ILE A 147 -5.98 4.08 1.65
N LEU A 148 -4.67 4.20 1.81
CA LEU A 148 -4.06 5.12 2.75
C LEU A 148 -3.66 6.40 1.98
N PRO A 149 -4.44 7.49 2.08
CA PRO A 149 -4.24 8.70 1.30
C PRO A 149 -3.24 9.63 1.97
N VAL A 150 -1.97 9.32 1.84
CA VAL A 150 -0.85 10.15 2.32
C VAL A 150 -0.21 10.92 1.18
N HIS A 151 0.68 11.85 1.47
CA HIS A 151 1.37 12.70 0.49
C HIS A 151 0.46 13.41 -0.52
N LEU A 152 -0.73 13.82 -0.09
CA LEU A 152 -1.78 14.38 -0.96
C LEU A 152 -1.32 15.59 -1.79
N ASN A 153 -0.32 16.35 -1.31
CA ASN A 153 0.27 17.46 -2.05
C ASN A 153 1.12 17.03 -3.25
N ASN A 154 1.49 15.75 -3.32
CA ASN A 154 2.23 15.17 -4.43
C ASN A 154 1.32 14.49 -5.46
N TRP A 155 0.05 14.30 -5.15
CA TRP A 155 -0.88 13.69 -6.06
C TRP A 155 -1.14 14.57 -7.28
N ARG A 156 -1.32 13.93 -8.41
CA ARG A 156 -1.52 14.58 -9.71
C ARG A 156 -2.88 14.21 -10.27
N ASP A 157 -3.43 15.11 -11.08
CA ASP A 157 -4.64 14.85 -11.86
C ASP A 157 -4.34 14.12 -13.18
N HIS A 158 -5.37 13.91 -14.00
CA HIS A 158 -5.25 13.26 -15.31
C HIS A 158 -4.29 13.98 -16.27
N GLU A 159 -4.10 15.28 -16.09
CA GLU A 159 -3.19 16.10 -16.90
C GLU A 159 -1.76 16.11 -16.34
N GLY A 160 -1.50 15.36 -15.26
CA GLY A 160 -0.20 15.33 -14.57
C GLY A 160 0.10 16.56 -13.73
N LYS A 161 -0.90 17.41 -13.47
CA LYS A 161 -0.74 18.61 -12.64
C LYS A 161 -0.90 18.28 -11.17
N LYS A 162 0.00 18.78 -10.34
CA LYS A 162 -0.17 18.73 -8.88
C LYS A 162 -1.42 19.53 -8.48
N LYS A 163 -2.26 18.91 -7.69
CA LYS A 163 -3.46 19.56 -7.11
C LYS A 163 -3.57 19.15 -5.65
N THR A 164 -4.18 20.04 -4.88
CA THR A 164 -4.58 19.69 -3.51
C THR A 164 -5.66 18.63 -3.57
N TYR A 165 -5.37 17.47 -3.02
CA TYR A 165 -6.33 16.39 -2.85
C TYR A 165 -6.98 16.48 -1.48
N THR A 166 -8.22 16.08 -1.42
CA THR A 166 -9.03 15.99 -0.21
C THR A 166 -9.76 14.65 -0.21
N PRO A 167 -10.20 14.15 0.96
CA PRO A 167 -11.02 12.94 1.01
C PRO A 167 -12.27 13.02 0.11
N ALA A 168 -12.89 14.20 0.00
CA ALA A 168 -14.04 14.39 -0.88
C ALA A 168 -13.69 14.20 -2.36
N LYS A 169 -12.53 14.71 -2.80
CA LYS A 169 -12.07 14.54 -4.18
C LYS A 169 -11.71 13.08 -4.48
N ILE A 170 -11.05 12.40 -3.55
CA ILE A 170 -10.71 10.97 -3.70
C ILE A 170 -12.00 10.14 -3.87
N LYS A 171 -13.02 10.42 -3.05
CA LYS A 171 -14.33 9.76 -3.15
C LYS A 171 -14.99 10.00 -4.52
N ALA A 172 -14.94 11.24 -5.02
CA ALA A 172 -15.50 11.58 -6.32
C ALA A 172 -14.78 10.86 -7.46
N GLU A 173 -13.45 10.90 -7.47
CA GLU A 173 -12.66 10.18 -8.49
C GLU A 173 -12.96 8.68 -8.48
N LEU A 174 -12.94 8.02 -7.32
CA LEU A 174 -13.20 6.59 -7.25
C LEU A 174 -14.63 6.21 -7.62
N ALA A 175 -15.60 7.10 -7.40
CA ALA A 175 -16.97 6.88 -7.87
C ALA A 175 -17.05 6.79 -9.40
N GLU A 176 -16.23 7.55 -10.13
CA GLU A 176 -16.12 7.49 -11.60
C GLU A 176 -15.56 6.14 -12.08
N TYR A 177 -14.75 5.48 -11.26
CA TYR A 177 -14.20 4.13 -11.49
C TYR A 177 -15.07 3.00 -10.93
N GLY A 178 -16.33 3.25 -10.59
CA GLY A 178 -17.28 2.22 -10.17
C GLY A 178 -17.17 1.80 -8.70
N PHE A 179 -16.51 2.57 -7.86
CA PHE A 179 -16.43 2.30 -6.43
C PHE A 179 -17.44 3.09 -5.60
N SER A 180 -17.96 2.47 -4.55
CA SER A 180 -18.75 3.13 -3.51
C SER A 180 -17.94 3.28 -2.24
N TYR A 181 -17.93 4.48 -1.67
CA TYR A 181 -17.28 4.72 -0.38
C TYR A 181 -17.98 3.93 0.75
N ALA A 182 -17.20 3.13 1.47
CA ALA A 182 -17.70 2.25 2.53
C ALA A 182 -17.35 2.73 3.95
N GLY A 183 -16.47 3.72 4.08
CA GLY A 183 -16.10 4.29 5.37
C GLY A 183 -14.62 4.61 5.50
N THR A 184 -14.27 5.34 6.54
CA THR A 184 -12.89 5.62 6.95
C THR A 184 -12.64 5.00 8.30
N CYS A 185 -11.52 4.30 8.44
CA CYS A 185 -10.99 3.84 9.72
C CYS A 185 -9.82 4.72 10.13
N THR A 186 -9.91 5.30 11.32
CA THR A 186 -8.82 6.08 11.91
C THR A 186 -8.09 5.23 12.94
N GLN A 187 -6.78 5.13 12.81
CA GLN A 187 -5.97 4.29 13.68
C GLN A 187 -4.58 4.89 13.90
N LYS A 188 -3.83 4.31 14.82
CA LYS A 188 -2.41 4.63 14.98
C LYS A 188 -1.62 4.00 13.84
N GLY A 189 -0.63 4.72 13.35
CA GLY A 189 0.22 4.23 12.28
C GLY A 189 1.60 4.88 12.29
N VAL A 190 2.49 4.31 11.55
CA VAL A 190 3.81 4.89 11.26
C VAL A 190 3.77 5.44 9.85
N HIS A 191 4.18 6.69 9.69
CA HIS A 191 4.22 7.33 8.39
C HIS A 191 5.60 7.90 8.11
N TRP A 192 6.03 7.78 6.86
CA TRP A 192 7.35 8.16 6.38
C TRP A 192 7.42 9.59 5.83
N GLU A 193 6.58 10.49 6.30
CA GLU A 193 6.50 11.85 5.75
C GLU A 193 7.86 12.57 5.69
N LYS A 194 8.68 12.36 6.71
CA LYS A 194 10.04 12.90 6.75
C LYS A 194 11.04 12.13 5.90
N CYS A 195 10.79 10.88 5.55
CA CYS A 195 11.70 10.10 4.73
C CYS A 195 11.81 10.64 3.32
N HIS A 196 10.75 11.16 2.74
CA HIS A 196 10.78 11.76 1.41
C HIS A 196 11.52 13.10 1.36
N THR A 197 11.60 13.80 2.50
CA THR A 197 12.40 15.02 2.64
C THR A 197 13.88 14.71 2.95
N LEU A 198 14.16 13.53 3.49
CA LEU A 198 15.50 13.13 3.94
C LEU A 198 16.43 12.64 2.82
N TYR A 199 15.96 12.51 1.58
CA TYR A 199 16.84 12.34 0.43
C TYR A 199 17.98 13.37 0.36
N TYR A 200 17.83 14.49 1.06
CA TYR A 200 18.76 15.60 1.08
C TYR A 200 19.54 15.75 2.40
N ILE A 201 19.23 14.95 3.43
CA ILE A 201 19.92 15.06 4.71
C ILE A 201 21.09 14.08 4.73
N LYS A 202 22.30 14.62 4.55
CA LYS A 202 23.55 13.91 4.76
C LYS A 202 23.59 13.39 6.19
N LYS A 203 23.66 12.04 6.35
CA LYS A 203 23.99 11.37 7.62
C LYS A 203 23.26 11.95 8.84
N GLY A 204 21.97 11.82 8.88
CA GLY A 204 21.16 12.07 10.06
C GLY A 204 20.38 10.82 10.42
N ASN A 205 20.08 10.64 11.68
CA ASN A 205 19.18 9.60 12.13
C ASN A 205 17.83 9.77 11.41
N ILE A 206 17.35 8.72 10.77
CA ILE A 206 16.01 8.70 10.22
C ILE A 206 15.06 8.68 11.41
N THR A 207 14.27 9.74 11.51
CA THR A 207 13.21 9.80 12.52
C THR A 207 11.90 9.44 11.85
N PHE A 208 11.22 8.42 12.38
CA PHE A 208 9.86 8.10 11.99
C PHE A 208 8.92 9.03 12.72
N ASP A 209 7.96 9.58 11.99
CA ASP A 209 6.82 10.21 12.62
C ASP A 209 5.83 9.10 12.98
N ILE A 210 5.75 8.80 14.28
CA ILE A 210 4.66 7.98 14.79
C ILE A 210 3.43 8.87 14.76
N LEU A 211 2.54 8.60 13.83
CA LEU A 211 1.28 9.32 13.74
C LEU A 211 0.31 8.71 14.74
N GLU A 212 -0.26 9.57 15.60
CA GLU A 212 -1.33 9.14 16.50
C GLU A 212 -2.58 8.71 15.73
N LYS A 213 -2.75 9.24 14.51
CA LYS A 213 -3.93 8.97 13.66
C LYS A 213 -3.52 8.84 12.20
N VAL A 214 -3.96 7.78 11.59
CA VAL A 214 -3.87 7.52 10.15
C VAL A 214 -5.26 7.18 9.65
N ASP A 215 -5.74 7.90 8.64
CA ASP A 215 -7.07 7.71 8.06
C ASP A 215 -6.98 6.79 6.84
N VAL A 216 -7.53 5.59 6.96
CA VAL A 216 -7.65 4.63 5.87
C VAL A 216 -9.05 4.69 5.29
N MET A 217 -9.15 4.98 4.00
CA MET A 217 -10.41 5.05 3.27
C MET A 217 -10.72 3.73 2.58
N ASN A 218 -11.93 3.21 2.76
CA ASN A 218 -12.37 1.95 2.21
C ASN A 218 -13.50 2.15 1.21
N PHE A 219 -13.45 1.40 0.13
CA PHE A 219 -14.37 1.46 -0.99
C PHE A 219 -14.78 0.06 -1.40
N VAL A 220 -16.01 -0.11 -1.86
CA VAL A 220 -16.54 -1.37 -2.35
C VAL A 220 -16.81 -1.26 -3.84
N LYS A 221 -16.38 -2.24 -4.61
CA LYS A 221 -16.71 -2.37 -6.02
C LYS A 221 -18.21 -2.62 -6.17
N LYS A 222 -18.85 -1.79 -7.00
CA LYS A 222 -20.26 -1.95 -7.38
C LYS A 222 -20.45 -3.11 -8.32
#